data_221b12035e06112b9bbd8eb2be3f2be9
#
_entry.id   221b12035e06112b9bbd8eb2be3f2be9
#
_cell.length_a   1.000
_cell.length_b   1.000
_cell.length_c   1.000
_cell.angle_alpha   90.00
_cell.angle_beta   90.00
_cell.angle_gamma   90.00
#
_symmetry.space_group_name_H-M   'P 1'
#
loop_
_entity.id
_entity.type
_entity.pdbx_description
1 polymer ?
#
loop_
_entity_poly.entity_id
_entity_poly.type
_entity_poly.pdbx_seq_one_letter_code
_entity_poly.pdbx_strand_id
1 'polypeptide(L)'
;MEKEIVSSKESQRVNTLPDDVYTEEAITIQASAKELYNFWRDVTHFTLFTEQLESVVVTSETKSHWVWKALKGKKTIEWDCEIVQEVPFSLIAWKSVGATEDLQHSGRVEFLELPYGRGTQVKVKLAYDLPGGKITELFEKLLGESPGRNLRLNLFKLRALFEAREIPTVEGQPAGNNREHETKTALH
;
A
#
# COMPACT_ATOMS: atom_id res chain seq x y z
N MET A 1 -33.70 -29.20 4.45
CA MET A 1 -32.28 -29.56 4.23
C MET A 1 -31.65 -28.92 2.99
N GLU A 2 -32.25 -27.85 2.45
CA GLU A 2 -31.75 -27.16 1.23
C GLU A 2 -31.19 -25.74 1.48
N LYS A 3 -31.32 -25.20 2.68
CA LYS A 3 -30.87 -23.83 3.01
C LYS A 3 -29.44 -23.74 3.52
N GLU A 4 -28.77 -24.82 3.91
CA GLU A 4 -27.40 -24.80 4.40
C GLU A 4 -26.33 -24.92 3.30
N ILE A 5 -26.69 -25.43 2.11
CA ILE A 5 -25.75 -25.64 1.01
C ILE A 5 -25.52 -24.35 0.21
N VAL A 6 -26.44 -23.39 0.25
CA VAL A 6 -26.31 -22.12 -0.45
C VAL A 6 -25.33 -21.18 0.24
N SER A 7 -25.29 -21.20 1.59
CA SER A 7 -24.38 -20.35 2.38
C SER A 7 -22.90 -20.69 2.22
N SER A 8 -22.58 -21.98 2.00
CA SER A 8 -21.20 -22.43 1.83
C SER A 8 -20.63 -22.17 0.43
N LYS A 9 -21.47 -22.04 -0.59
CA LYS A 9 -21.03 -21.69 -1.96
C LYS A 9 -20.84 -20.20 -2.19
N GLU A 10 -21.52 -19.37 -1.43
CA GLU A 10 -21.38 -17.92 -1.52
C GLU A 10 -20.11 -17.41 -0.81
N SER A 11 -19.72 -18.07 0.29
CA SER A 11 -18.44 -17.81 0.98
C SER A 11 -17.19 -18.19 0.16
N GLN A 12 -17.32 -19.07 -0.85
CA GLN A 12 -16.19 -19.50 -1.69
C GLN A 12 -15.96 -18.63 -2.93
N ARG A 13 -16.87 -17.70 -3.26
CA ARG A 13 -16.72 -16.82 -4.45
C ARG A 13 -15.89 -15.57 -4.23
N VAL A 14 -15.36 -15.35 -3.03
CA VAL A 14 -14.62 -14.13 -2.67
C VAL A 14 -13.11 -14.30 -2.80
N ASN A 15 -12.60 -15.42 -3.30
CA ASN A 15 -11.18 -15.73 -3.28
C ASN A 15 -10.48 -15.69 -4.65
N THR A 16 -11.07 -15.07 -5.65
CA THR A 16 -10.43 -14.94 -6.95
C THR A 16 -9.98 -13.51 -7.19
N LEU A 17 -8.85 -13.12 -6.56
CA LEU A 17 -7.91 -12.28 -7.29
C LEU A 17 -7.55 -13.08 -8.55
N PRO A 18 -7.54 -12.49 -9.75
CA PRO A 18 -7.05 -13.18 -10.95
C PRO A 18 -5.72 -13.86 -10.63
N ASP A 19 -5.45 -15.01 -11.26
CA ASP A 19 -4.16 -15.72 -11.15
C ASP A 19 -2.96 -14.91 -11.71
N ASP A 20 -3.21 -13.67 -12.09
CA ASP A 20 -2.25 -12.72 -12.62
C ASP A 20 -1.34 -12.19 -11.51
N VAL A 21 -0.13 -11.88 -11.85
CA VAL A 21 1.00 -11.54 -10.99
C VAL A 21 0.58 -10.80 -9.72
N TYR A 22 0.63 -11.47 -8.60
CA TYR A 22 0.34 -10.87 -7.31
C TYR A 22 1.61 -10.69 -6.48
N THR A 23 1.60 -9.68 -5.63
CA THR A 23 2.57 -9.53 -4.54
C THR A 23 1.85 -9.63 -3.20
N GLU A 24 2.46 -10.33 -2.27
CA GLU A 24 1.94 -10.50 -0.91
C GLU A 24 3.04 -10.13 0.09
N GLU A 25 2.71 -9.27 1.04
CA GLU A 25 3.58 -8.90 2.14
C GLU A 25 2.76 -8.87 3.44
N ALA A 26 3.43 -9.21 4.55
CA ALA A 26 2.82 -9.17 5.86
C ALA A 26 3.78 -8.56 6.88
N ILE A 27 3.23 -7.81 7.83
CA ILE A 27 3.98 -7.22 8.93
C ILE A 27 3.14 -7.27 10.22
N THR A 28 3.80 -7.42 11.35
CA THR A 28 3.14 -7.27 12.66
C THR A 28 3.37 -5.86 13.18
N ILE A 29 2.28 -5.20 13.60
CA ILE A 29 2.28 -3.84 14.16
C ILE A 29 1.72 -3.90 15.57
N GLN A 30 2.33 -3.20 16.53
CA GLN A 30 1.92 -3.14 17.92
C GLN A 30 0.73 -2.18 18.10
N ALA A 31 -0.41 -2.55 17.51
CA ALA A 31 -1.68 -1.85 17.59
C ALA A 31 -2.83 -2.87 17.48
N SER A 32 -4.05 -2.48 17.87
CA SER A 32 -5.23 -3.33 17.71
C SER A 32 -5.68 -3.40 16.26
N ALA A 33 -6.35 -4.50 15.91
CA ALA A 33 -6.94 -4.66 14.57
C ALA A 33 -7.93 -3.53 14.25
N LYS A 34 -8.67 -3.05 15.24
CA LYS A 34 -9.62 -1.93 15.11
C LYS A 34 -8.91 -0.62 14.75
N GLU A 35 -7.81 -0.29 15.42
CA GLU A 35 -7.05 0.95 15.13
C GLU A 35 -6.47 0.92 13.74
N LEU A 36 -5.82 -0.19 13.36
CA LEU A 36 -5.22 -0.36 12.04
C LEU A 36 -6.27 -0.37 10.92
N TYR A 37 -7.40 -1.03 11.14
CA TYR A 37 -8.51 -1.04 10.21
C TYR A 37 -9.07 0.38 9.99
N ASN A 38 -9.38 1.12 11.06
CA ASN A 38 -9.91 2.48 10.95
C ASN A 38 -8.91 3.42 10.26
N PHE A 39 -7.63 3.27 10.54
CA PHE A 39 -6.58 4.03 9.88
C PHE A 39 -6.51 3.71 8.38
N TRP A 40 -6.58 2.44 8.00
CA TRP A 40 -6.55 2.00 6.61
C TRP A 40 -7.82 2.39 5.85
N ARG A 41 -8.96 2.37 6.53
CA ARG A 41 -10.26 2.72 5.94
C ARG A 41 -10.35 4.19 5.54
N ASP A 42 -9.66 5.06 6.24
CA ASP A 42 -9.45 6.44 5.80
C ASP A 42 -8.27 6.48 4.82
N VAL A 43 -8.60 6.34 3.55
CA VAL A 43 -7.59 6.25 2.48
C VAL A 43 -6.75 7.52 2.34
N THR A 44 -7.14 8.65 2.93
CA THR A 44 -6.33 9.89 2.91
C THR A 44 -5.04 9.72 3.69
N HIS A 45 -4.99 8.82 4.68
CA HIS A 45 -3.81 8.50 5.46
C HIS A 45 -2.69 7.85 4.64
N PHE A 46 -2.97 7.30 3.46
CA PHE A 46 -1.94 6.68 2.64
C PHE A 46 -0.84 7.65 2.22
N THR A 47 -1.14 8.93 2.10
CA THR A 47 -0.14 9.98 1.81
C THR A 47 0.90 10.12 2.93
N LEU A 48 0.62 9.65 4.14
CA LEU A 48 1.53 9.74 5.28
C LEU A 48 2.69 8.73 5.21
N PHE A 49 2.52 7.61 4.50
CA PHE A 49 3.52 6.54 4.46
C PHE A 49 3.86 6.05 3.05
N THR A 50 3.20 6.59 2.01
CA THR A 50 3.47 6.28 0.60
C THR A 50 4.04 7.51 -0.09
N GLU A 51 5.36 7.57 -0.23
CA GLU A 51 6.07 8.76 -0.73
C GLU A 51 5.66 9.22 -2.13
N GLN A 52 5.35 8.26 -3.01
CA GLN A 52 5.00 8.57 -4.39
C GLN A 52 3.55 9.03 -4.55
N LEU A 53 2.74 8.88 -3.50
CA LEU A 53 1.34 9.26 -3.51
C LEU A 53 1.21 10.76 -3.25
N GLU A 54 0.79 11.51 -4.27
CA GLU A 54 0.62 12.96 -4.18
C GLU A 54 -0.64 13.35 -3.43
N SER A 55 -1.75 12.71 -3.79
CA SER A 55 -3.03 12.97 -3.15
C SER A 55 -4.00 11.79 -3.27
N VAL A 56 -4.91 11.72 -2.31
CA VAL A 56 -6.09 10.85 -2.33
C VAL A 56 -7.30 11.68 -1.97
N VAL A 57 -8.33 11.62 -2.79
CA VAL A 57 -9.59 12.32 -2.57
C VAL A 57 -10.73 11.30 -2.49
N VAL A 58 -11.45 11.29 -1.37
CA VAL A 58 -12.65 10.46 -1.20
C VAL A 58 -13.78 11.08 -2.03
N THR A 59 -14.27 10.34 -3.01
CA THR A 59 -15.35 10.79 -3.92
C THR A 59 -16.73 10.27 -3.54
N SER A 60 -16.78 9.15 -2.79
CA SER A 60 -18.01 8.62 -2.19
C SER A 60 -17.65 7.72 -0.99
N GLU A 61 -18.65 7.11 -0.35
CA GLU A 61 -18.43 6.18 0.78
C GLU A 61 -17.48 5.03 0.43
N THR A 62 -17.50 4.54 -0.81
CA THR A 62 -16.68 3.42 -1.26
C THR A 62 -15.67 3.78 -2.34
N LYS A 63 -15.67 5.02 -2.84
CA LYS A 63 -14.82 5.43 -3.97
C LYS A 63 -13.87 6.54 -3.60
N SER A 64 -12.68 6.47 -4.19
CA SER A 64 -11.62 7.45 -4.01
C SER A 64 -10.81 7.64 -5.30
N HIS A 65 -10.31 8.85 -5.50
CA HIS A 65 -9.44 9.22 -6.61
C HIS A 65 -8.00 9.37 -6.11
N TRP A 66 -7.06 8.78 -6.81
CA TRP A 66 -5.66 8.67 -6.43
C TRP A 66 -4.76 9.32 -7.48
N VAL A 67 -3.80 10.11 -7.02
CA VAL A 67 -2.79 10.76 -7.85
C VAL A 67 -1.41 10.36 -7.40
N TRP A 68 -0.64 9.77 -8.29
CA TRP A 68 0.67 9.21 -8.02
C TRP A 68 1.76 9.88 -8.85
N LYS A 69 2.87 10.22 -8.24
CA LYS A 69 4.07 10.74 -8.92
C LYS A 69 4.99 9.60 -9.32
N ALA A 70 5.08 9.34 -10.62
CA ALA A 70 5.98 8.37 -11.21
C ALA A 70 7.23 9.04 -11.80
N LEU A 71 8.27 8.25 -12.11
CA LEU A 71 9.50 8.73 -12.74
C LEU A 71 10.16 9.90 -11.99
N LYS A 72 10.21 9.83 -10.66
CA LYS A 72 10.74 10.90 -9.77
C LYS A 72 10.01 12.24 -9.99
N GLY A 73 8.69 12.16 -10.12
CA GLY A 73 7.82 13.35 -10.30
C GLY A 73 7.71 13.87 -11.74
N LYS A 74 8.30 13.19 -12.74
CA LYS A 74 8.22 13.58 -14.14
C LYS A 74 6.93 13.15 -14.83
N LYS A 75 6.18 12.20 -14.24
CA LYS A 75 4.91 11.69 -14.77
C LYS A 75 3.91 11.55 -13.64
N THR A 76 2.68 11.99 -13.87
CA THR A 76 1.56 11.74 -12.98
C THR A 76 0.72 10.58 -13.52
N ILE A 77 0.30 9.69 -12.64
CA ILE A 77 -0.61 8.59 -12.94
C ILE A 77 -1.81 8.75 -12.02
N GLU A 78 -3.00 8.67 -12.59
CA GLU A 78 -4.25 8.86 -11.86
C GLU A 78 -5.17 7.66 -12.08
N TRP A 79 -5.89 7.27 -11.05
CA TRP A 79 -6.91 6.22 -11.12
C TRP A 79 -7.94 6.38 -10.01
N ASP A 80 -9.10 5.77 -10.21
CA ASP A 80 -10.11 5.64 -9.18
C ASP A 80 -10.02 4.24 -8.53
N CYS A 81 -10.30 4.18 -7.24
CA CYS A 81 -10.47 2.94 -6.48
C CYS A 81 -11.87 2.81 -5.94
N GLU A 82 -12.36 1.57 -5.88
CA GLU A 82 -13.63 1.22 -5.25
C GLU A 82 -13.42 0.09 -4.25
N ILE A 83 -13.89 0.28 -3.01
CA ILE A 83 -13.98 -0.79 -2.01
C ILE A 83 -15.08 -1.74 -2.47
N VAL A 84 -14.74 -3.01 -2.70
CA VAL A 84 -15.66 -4.04 -3.19
C VAL A 84 -16.07 -5.04 -2.12
N GLN A 85 -15.31 -5.10 -1.02
CA GLN A 85 -15.65 -5.91 0.13
C GLN A 85 -15.07 -5.28 1.40
N GLU A 86 -15.84 -5.35 2.47
CA GLU A 86 -15.43 -4.85 3.78
C GLU A 86 -16.00 -5.75 4.88
N VAL A 87 -15.12 -6.20 5.78
CA VAL A 87 -15.49 -6.87 7.02
C VAL A 87 -14.86 -6.06 8.16
N PRO A 88 -15.67 -5.44 9.01
CA PRO A 88 -15.17 -4.54 10.05
C PRO A 88 -14.04 -5.17 10.88
N PHE A 89 -12.95 -4.43 11.02
CA PHE A 89 -11.73 -4.77 11.79
C PHE A 89 -10.97 -6.02 11.29
N SER A 90 -11.34 -6.59 10.13
CA SER A 90 -10.78 -7.84 9.63
C SER A 90 -10.29 -7.76 8.19
N LEU A 91 -11.07 -7.14 7.28
CA LEU A 91 -10.77 -7.17 5.84
C LEU A 91 -11.26 -5.90 5.15
N ILE A 92 -10.46 -5.39 4.23
CA ILE A 92 -10.87 -4.44 3.19
C ILE A 92 -10.32 -4.95 1.86
N ALA A 93 -11.18 -5.07 0.84
CA ALA A 93 -10.77 -5.38 -0.51
C ALA A 93 -11.22 -4.28 -1.49
N TRP A 94 -10.39 -3.99 -2.46
CA TRP A 94 -10.60 -2.91 -3.44
C TRP A 94 -10.18 -3.32 -4.83
N LYS A 95 -10.65 -2.55 -5.81
CA LYS A 95 -10.20 -2.61 -7.21
C LYS A 95 -10.04 -1.21 -7.77
N SER A 96 -9.17 -1.05 -8.75
CA SER A 96 -9.15 0.15 -9.60
C SER A 96 -10.36 0.16 -10.52
N VAL A 97 -10.88 1.35 -10.81
CA VAL A 97 -12.04 1.59 -11.70
C VAL A 97 -11.66 2.71 -12.64
N GLY A 98 -11.98 2.56 -13.93
CA GLY A 98 -11.69 3.62 -14.90
C GLY A 98 -10.20 3.93 -15.10
N ALA A 99 -9.32 3.07 -14.58
CA ALA A 99 -7.89 3.19 -14.85
C ALA A 99 -7.63 3.05 -16.36
N THR A 100 -6.67 3.80 -16.87
CA THR A 100 -6.10 3.54 -18.19
C THR A 100 -5.62 2.08 -18.22
N GLU A 101 -5.62 1.43 -19.37
CA GLU A 101 -5.25 0.01 -19.54
C GLU A 101 -3.89 -0.35 -18.90
N ASP A 102 -3.08 0.66 -18.59
CA ASP A 102 -1.73 0.53 -18.06
C ASP A 102 -1.64 0.28 -16.54
N LEU A 103 -2.71 0.39 -15.76
CA LEU A 103 -2.62 0.25 -14.29
C LEU A 103 -3.88 -0.31 -13.62
N GLN A 104 -4.46 -1.35 -14.20
CA GLN A 104 -5.52 -2.08 -13.51
C GLN A 104 -4.93 -2.89 -12.37
N HIS A 105 -5.47 -2.73 -11.19
CA HIS A 105 -5.05 -3.46 -10.01
C HIS A 105 -6.22 -3.73 -9.07
N SER A 106 -6.08 -4.77 -8.29
CA SER A 106 -6.96 -5.06 -7.17
C SER A 106 -6.12 -5.47 -5.97
N GLY A 107 -6.71 -5.38 -4.79
CA GLY A 107 -6.00 -5.78 -3.61
C GLY A 107 -6.91 -6.05 -2.44
N ARG A 108 -6.32 -6.60 -1.39
CA ARG A 108 -6.97 -6.78 -0.11
C ARG A 108 -5.98 -6.64 1.02
N VAL A 109 -6.44 -6.14 2.14
CA VAL A 109 -5.74 -6.13 3.42
C VAL A 109 -6.53 -6.93 4.44
N GLU A 110 -5.84 -7.77 5.16
CA GLU A 110 -6.38 -8.57 6.26
C GLU A 110 -5.70 -8.13 7.57
N PHE A 111 -6.51 -8.00 8.63
CA PHE A 111 -6.06 -7.63 9.97
C PHE A 111 -6.32 -8.80 10.91
N LEU A 112 -5.27 -9.48 11.34
CA LEU A 112 -5.34 -10.62 12.26
C LEU A 112 -4.73 -10.22 13.59
N GLU A 113 -5.57 -10.01 14.60
CA GLU A 113 -5.11 -9.74 15.95
C GLU A 113 -4.42 -10.97 16.55
N LEU A 114 -3.20 -10.77 17.04
CA LEU A 114 -2.40 -11.85 17.60
C LEU A 114 -2.69 -12.03 19.09
N PRO A 115 -2.71 -13.28 19.58
CA PRO A 115 -3.00 -13.55 20.99
C PRO A 115 -1.93 -12.92 21.90
N TYR A 116 -2.33 -12.70 23.16
CA TYR A 116 -1.46 -12.17 24.24
C TYR A 116 -0.92 -10.77 23.99
N GLY A 117 -1.67 -9.90 23.32
CA GLY A 117 -1.30 -8.51 23.11
C GLY A 117 -0.07 -8.29 22.22
N ARG A 118 0.23 -9.27 21.34
CA ARG A 118 1.37 -9.19 20.42
C ARG A 118 1.11 -8.30 19.18
N GLY A 119 0.07 -7.47 19.24
CA GLY A 119 -0.32 -6.59 18.15
C GLY A 119 -1.13 -7.32 17.08
N THR A 120 -1.14 -6.75 15.88
CA THR A 120 -1.93 -7.24 14.76
C THR A 120 -1.04 -7.54 13.56
N GLN A 121 -1.21 -8.70 12.94
CA GLN A 121 -0.63 -8.99 11.65
C GLN A 121 -1.47 -8.29 10.57
N VAL A 122 -0.84 -7.38 9.83
CA VAL A 122 -1.39 -6.73 8.64
C VAL A 122 -0.83 -7.46 7.43
N LYS A 123 -1.70 -8.08 6.64
CA LYS A 123 -1.35 -8.84 5.45
C LYS A 123 -1.99 -8.21 4.23
N VAL A 124 -1.19 -7.82 3.26
CA VAL A 124 -1.64 -7.16 2.03
C VAL A 124 -1.33 -8.04 0.83
N LYS A 125 -2.33 -8.21 -0.03
CA LYS A 125 -2.19 -8.84 -1.35
C LYS A 125 -2.58 -7.82 -2.41
N LEU A 126 -1.74 -7.70 -3.44
CA LEU A 126 -1.99 -6.87 -4.61
C LEU A 126 -1.88 -7.72 -5.87
N ALA A 127 -2.87 -7.64 -6.71
CA ALA A 127 -2.87 -8.20 -8.05
C ALA A 127 -2.90 -7.06 -9.07
N TYR A 128 -2.16 -7.22 -10.14
CA TYR A 128 -2.06 -6.27 -11.23
C TYR A 128 -2.46 -6.96 -12.52
N ASP A 129 -3.39 -6.38 -13.26
CA ASP A 129 -3.77 -6.82 -14.58
C ASP A 129 -3.10 -5.90 -15.61
N LEU A 130 -2.08 -6.40 -16.27
CA LEU A 130 -1.37 -5.68 -17.32
C LEU A 130 -1.33 -6.49 -18.61
N PRO A 131 -1.72 -5.91 -19.73
CA PRO A 131 -1.59 -6.52 -21.02
C PRO A 131 -0.14 -6.96 -21.29
N GLY A 132 0.06 -8.27 -21.53
CA GLY A 132 1.36 -8.83 -21.90
C GLY A 132 2.31 -9.20 -20.76
N GLY A 133 1.87 -9.20 -19.49
CA GLY A 133 2.62 -9.79 -18.37
C GLY A 133 3.92 -9.05 -17.98
N LYS A 134 4.13 -7.81 -18.43
CA LYS A 134 5.36 -7.03 -18.18
C LYS A 134 5.26 -6.11 -16.95
N ILE A 135 4.61 -6.59 -15.91
CA ILE A 135 4.35 -5.81 -14.69
C ILE A 135 5.63 -5.32 -14.05
N THR A 136 6.59 -6.21 -13.84
CA THR A 136 7.83 -5.87 -13.14
C THR A 136 8.60 -4.78 -13.89
N GLU A 137 8.72 -4.91 -15.21
CA GLU A 137 9.42 -3.93 -16.04
C GLU A 137 8.74 -2.55 -15.99
N LEU A 138 7.40 -2.51 -16.02
CA LEU A 138 6.66 -1.26 -15.95
C LEU A 138 6.78 -0.62 -14.56
N PHE A 139 6.64 -1.40 -13.49
CA PHE A 139 6.81 -0.92 -12.12
C PHE A 139 8.23 -0.42 -11.86
N GLU A 140 9.26 -1.17 -12.23
CA GLU A 140 10.65 -0.75 -12.08
C GLU A 140 10.95 0.53 -12.87
N LYS A 141 10.39 0.64 -14.07
CA LYS A 141 10.53 1.84 -14.89
C LYS A 141 9.80 3.05 -14.29
N LEU A 142 8.60 2.86 -13.72
CA LEU A 142 7.78 3.94 -13.18
C LEU A 142 8.18 4.35 -11.76
N LEU A 143 8.49 3.36 -10.91
CA LEU A 143 8.73 3.56 -9.49
C LEU A 143 10.19 3.35 -9.10
N GLY A 144 11.00 2.74 -9.96
CA GLY A 144 12.40 2.39 -9.67
C GLY A 144 12.56 1.17 -8.77
N GLU A 145 11.47 0.50 -8.44
CA GLU A 145 11.43 -0.64 -7.51
C GLU A 145 10.41 -1.68 -7.96
N SER A 146 10.59 -2.93 -7.53
CA SER A 146 9.58 -3.98 -7.75
C SER A 146 8.34 -3.75 -6.87
N PRO A 147 7.15 -4.22 -7.30
CA PRO A 147 5.90 -4.07 -6.54
C PRO A 147 6.00 -4.57 -5.09
N GLY A 148 6.61 -5.75 -4.88
CA GLY A 148 6.78 -6.32 -3.55
C GLY A 148 7.70 -5.50 -2.66
N ARG A 149 8.80 -4.97 -3.20
CA ARG A 149 9.69 -4.09 -2.43
C ARG A 149 9.01 -2.80 -2.03
N ASN A 150 8.28 -2.18 -2.94
CA ASN A 150 7.52 -0.96 -2.64
C ASN A 150 6.47 -1.20 -1.55
N LEU A 151 5.67 -2.29 -1.68
CA LEU A 151 4.70 -2.66 -0.67
C LEU A 151 5.34 -2.89 0.70
N ARG A 152 6.46 -3.63 0.74
CA ARG A 152 7.20 -3.89 1.99
C ARG A 152 7.67 -2.60 2.65
N LEU A 153 8.27 -1.69 1.90
CA LEU A 153 8.73 -0.40 2.41
C LEU A 153 7.57 0.43 2.99
N ASN A 154 6.43 0.48 2.30
CA ASN A 154 5.25 1.18 2.79
C ASN A 154 4.70 0.56 4.07
N LEU A 155 4.68 -0.77 4.19
CA LEU A 155 4.28 -1.44 5.43
C LEU A 155 5.26 -1.17 6.59
N PHE A 156 6.56 -1.07 6.33
CA PHE A 156 7.53 -0.66 7.36
C PHE A 156 7.29 0.78 7.82
N LYS A 157 6.96 1.71 6.92
CA LYS A 157 6.62 3.09 7.28
C LYS A 157 5.32 3.15 8.07
N LEU A 158 4.31 2.38 7.67
CA LEU A 158 3.06 2.24 8.42
C LEU A 158 3.33 1.76 9.85
N ARG A 159 4.17 0.72 10.02
CA ARG A 159 4.56 0.24 11.35
C ARG A 159 5.24 1.32 12.16
N ALA A 160 6.21 2.02 11.59
CA ALA A 160 6.92 3.08 12.28
C ALA A 160 5.98 4.22 12.72
N LEU A 161 5.00 4.57 11.89
CA LEU A 161 3.97 5.55 12.24
C LEU A 161 3.17 5.16 13.48
N PHE A 162 2.82 3.88 13.63
CA PHE A 162 2.08 3.38 14.79
C PHE A 162 2.94 3.19 16.04
N GLU A 163 4.15 2.65 15.89
CA GLU A 163 5.02 2.28 17.00
C GLU A 163 5.82 3.47 17.54
N ALA A 164 6.31 4.35 16.67
CA ALA A 164 7.06 5.54 17.09
C ALA A 164 6.16 6.76 17.34
N ARG A 165 4.90 6.72 16.94
CA ARG A 165 4.00 7.87 16.88
C ARG A 165 4.58 9.05 16.09
N GLU A 166 5.52 8.75 15.20
CA GLU A 166 6.21 9.71 14.35
C GLU A 166 6.20 9.20 12.91
N ILE A 167 6.01 10.10 11.96
CA ILE A 167 6.19 9.78 10.54
C ILE A 167 7.71 9.67 10.32
N PRO A 168 8.24 8.53 9.84
CA PRO A 168 9.65 8.41 9.54
C PRO A 168 9.97 9.37 8.37
N THR A 169 10.57 10.51 8.68
CA THR A 169 11.11 11.42 7.67
C THR A 169 12.61 11.27 7.64
N VAL A 170 13.20 11.38 6.47
CA VAL A 170 14.65 11.51 6.31
C VAL A 170 15.10 12.96 6.46
N GLU A 171 14.16 13.89 6.64
CA GLU A 171 14.45 15.30 6.90
C GLU A 171 15.10 15.42 8.28
N GLY A 172 16.33 15.92 8.29
CA GLY A 172 17.14 16.10 9.51
C GLY A 172 18.12 14.98 9.81
N GLN A 173 18.17 13.90 9.04
CA GLN A 173 19.33 13.03 9.09
C GLN A 173 20.53 13.73 8.45
N PRO A 174 21.67 13.90 9.16
CA PRO A 174 22.89 14.41 8.53
C PRO A 174 23.20 13.48 7.37
N ALA A 175 23.21 14.01 6.15
CA ALA A 175 23.69 13.27 5.00
C ALA A 175 25.12 12.84 5.33
N GLY A 176 25.28 11.57 5.71
CA GLY A 176 26.60 11.00 5.94
C GLY A 176 27.33 10.97 4.61
N ASN A 177 27.99 12.00 4.31
CA ASN A 177 29.12 12.19 3.38
C ASN A 177 29.17 13.56 2.73
N ASN A 178 29.20 14.63 3.50
CA ASN A 178 29.83 15.88 3.03
C ASN A 178 31.24 15.94 3.65
N ARG A 179 32.13 15.09 3.14
CA ARG A 179 33.55 15.43 3.12
C ARG A 179 33.76 16.37 1.94
N GLU A 180 33.29 17.59 2.06
CA GLU A 180 33.81 18.67 1.24
C GLU A 180 35.21 18.96 1.75
N HIS A 181 36.13 18.83 0.83
CA HIS A 181 37.51 19.23 0.91
C HIS A 181 37.65 20.67 1.46
N GLU A 182 37.99 20.81 2.73
CA GLU A 182 38.75 21.98 3.16
C GLU A 182 40.14 21.89 2.54
N THR A 183 40.23 22.43 1.34
CA THR A 183 41.52 22.72 0.74
C THR A 183 42.15 23.83 1.56
N LYS A 184 43.16 23.48 2.33
CA LYS A 184 44.08 24.38 2.97
C LYS A 184 44.53 25.46 1.99
N THR A 185 44.25 26.68 2.33
CA THR A 185 45.14 27.80 1.91
C THR A 185 45.89 28.25 3.15
N ALA A 186 46.98 27.55 3.43
CA ALA A 186 48.08 28.14 4.20
C ALA A 186 49.03 28.76 3.18
N LEU A 187 49.19 30.08 3.23
CA LEU A 187 50.41 30.75 2.79
C LEU A 187 50.40 32.21 3.26
N HIS A 188 51.36 32.47 4.07
CA HIS A 188 52.09 33.69 4.44
C HIS A 188 51.61 34.38 5.68
#